data_b71de2128fa112f9365f7aa4c62cd1c4
#
_entry.id   b71de2128fa112f9365f7aa4c62cd1c4
#
_cell.length_a   1.000
_cell.length_b   1.000
_cell.length_c   1.000
_cell.angle_alpha   90.00
_cell.angle_beta   90.00
_cell.angle_gamma   90.00
#
_symmetry.space_group_name_H-M   'P 1'
#
loop_
_entity.id
_entity.type
_entity.pdbx_description
1 polymer ?
#
loop_
_entity_poly.entity_id
_entity_poly.type
_entity_poly.pdbx_seq_one_letter_code
_entity_poly.pdbx_strand_id
1 'polypeptide(L)'
;MGNRSRSRLSVVRSVAIVPTYNEADNIEALCRSIRLHAPGVGILVVDDNSPDGTAKIVEGLADELGDVTVLHRPGKSGLGAAYRAGLRAAIDAGAEICVQIDADFSHDPAEIPALVSAVEHGVDLAVGSRYVPGGLTENWPRKRRWLSRWGNRYASGVLGLAINDATAGFRAYRSSALLDKMQFETVKADGYGFQVEMTHRLVRAGGKIVEIPITFRDRTAGQSKMSQNIVQEALIMVLKLWVDDRRGRRQRRIQGG
;
A
#
# COMPACT_ATOMS: atom_id res chain seq x y z
N MET A 1 34.39 -28.93 23.31
CA MET A 1 34.48 -27.76 22.41
C MET A 1 33.16 -27.63 21.68
N GLY A 2 32.28 -26.83 22.22
CA GLY A 2 30.91 -26.64 21.69
C GLY A 2 30.88 -25.56 20.63
N ASN A 3 30.62 -25.95 19.40
CA ASN A 3 30.37 -25.05 18.27
C ASN A 3 28.98 -24.43 18.44
N ARG A 4 28.88 -23.26 19.07
CA ARG A 4 27.66 -22.46 19.05
C ARG A 4 27.52 -21.86 17.68
N SER A 5 26.74 -22.55 16.84
CA SER A 5 26.17 -21.99 15.62
C SER A 5 25.41 -20.71 16.00
N ARG A 6 26.02 -19.55 15.80
CA ARG A 6 25.30 -18.26 15.80
C ARG A 6 24.35 -18.32 14.59
N SER A 7 23.08 -18.53 14.85
CA SER A 7 22.04 -18.26 13.87
C SER A 7 22.21 -16.80 13.45
N ARG A 8 22.70 -16.57 12.24
CA ARG A 8 22.57 -15.25 11.60
C ARG A 8 21.07 -15.01 11.51
N LEU A 9 20.56 -14.10 12.33
CA LEU A 9 19.25 -13.51 12.08
C LEU A 9 19.35 -12.96 10.67
N SER A 10 18.66 -13.59 9.71
CA SER A 10 18.54 -13.05 8.37
C SER A 10 17.82 -11.71 8.52
N VAL A 11 18.49 -10.63 8.14
CA VAL A 11 17.85 -9.31 8.10
C VAL A 11 16.74 -9.39 7.07
N VAL A 12 15.50 -9.26 7.51
CA VAL A 12 14.31 -9.25 6.63
C VAL A 12 14.43 -8.05 5.71
N ARG A 13 14.48 -8.29 4.39
CA ARG A 13 14.59 -7.21 3.41
C ARG A 13 13.24 -6.53 3.21
N SER A 14 13.14 -5.28 3.62
CA SER A 14 11.96 -4.45 3.42
C SER A 14 12.22 -3.39 2.34
N VAL A 15 11.22 -3.12 1.48
CA VAL A 15 11.32 -2.13 0.40
C VAL A 15 10.07 -1.22 0.40
N ALA A 16 10.29 0.09 0.46
CA ALA A 16 9.27 1.11 0.25
C ALA A 16 9.06 1.36 -1.24
N ILE A 17 7.84 1.22 -1.71
CA ILE A 17 7.42 1.40 -3.09
C ILE A 17 6.69 2.73 -3.18
N VAL A 18 7.24 3.64 -3.97
CA VAL A 18 6.79 5.04 -4.11
C VAL A 18 6.41 5.30 -5.55
N PRO A 19 5.12 5.20 -5.92
CA PRO A 19 4.66 5.59 -7.25
C PRO A 19 4.78 7.10 -7.47
N THR A 20 5.30 7.53 -8.62
CA THR A 20 5.48 8.93 -8.97
C THR A 20 4.95 9.27 -10.35
N TYR A 21 4.37 10.47 -10.46
CA TYR A 21 4.11 11.17 -11.72
C TYR A 21 4.04 12.67 -11.46
N ASN A 22 5.09 13.41 -11.86
CA ASN A 22 5.29 14.84 -11.58
C ASN A 22 5.35 15.13 -10.07
N GLU A 23 6.37 14.57 -9.41
CA GLU A 23 6.62 14.72 -7.97
C GLU A 23 8.03 15.29 -7.69
N ALA A 24 8.61 16.02 -8.65
CA ALA A 24 9.95 16.60 -8.52
C ALA A 24 10.12 17.48 -7.27
N ASP A 25 9.06 18.18 -6.86
CA ASP A 25 9.08 19.07 -5.67
C ASP A 25 9.13 18.30 -4.36
N ASN A 26 8.69 17.03 -4.33
CA ASN A 26 8.51 16.24 -3.11
C ASN A 26 9.50 15.09 -2.97
N ILE A 27 9.92 14.48 -4.09
CA ILE A 27 10.53 13.16 -4.08
C ILE A 27 11.88 13.11 -3.35
N GLU A 28 12.72 14.13 -3.48
CA GLU A 28 13.99 14.18 -2.77
C GLU A 28 13.78 14.20 -1.26
N ALA A 29 12.94 15.12 -0.78
CA ALA A 29 12.65 15.26 0.64
C ALA A 29 12.01 13.97 1.20
N LEU A 30 11.15 13.29 0.44
CA LEU A 30 10.56 12.01 0.83
C LEU A 30 11.62 10.91 0.95
N CYS A 31 12.50 10.73 -0.05
CA CYS A 31 13.57 9.73 0.00
C CYS A 31 14.49 9.96 1.20
N ARG A 32 14.87 11.20 1.46
CA ARG A 32 15.68 11.57 2.65
C ARG A 32 14.93 11.27 3.95
N SER A 33 13.65 11.56 4.02
CA SER A 33 12.83 11.27 5.21
C SER A 33 12.67 9.76 5.44
N ILE A 34 12.42 8.97 4.40
CA ILE A 34 12.39 7.50 4.51
C ILE A 34 13.73 6.99 5.03
N ARG A 35 14.85 7.45 4.47
CA ARG A 35 16.17 7.02 4.89
C ARG A 35 16.48 7.41 6.35
N LEU A 36 16.03 8.58 6.79
CA LEU A 36 16.20 9.05 8.16
C LEU A 36 15.43 8.18 9.17
N HIS A 37 14.17 7.87 8.88
CA HIS A 37 13.28 7.19 9.83
C HIS A 37 13.29 5.66 9.72
N ALA A 38 13.65 5.13 8.54
CA ALA A 38 13.68 3.70 8.25
C ALA A 38 14.97 3.33 7.48
N PRO A 39 16.16 3.46 8.09
CA PRO A 39 17.46 3.33 7.41
C PRO A 39 17.70 1.93 6.81
N GLY A 40 17.04 0.88 7.33
CA GLY A 40 17.11 -0.49 6.82
C GLY A 40 16.14 -0.81 5.69
N VAL A 41 15.30 0.14 5.26
CA VAL A 41 14.30 -0.05 4.20
C VAL A 41 14.85 0.46 2.88
N GLY A 42 14.88 -0.40 1.85
CA GLY A 42 15.19 0.01 0.48
C GLY A 42 14.10 0.91 -0.09
N ILE A 43 14.42 1.77 -1.05
CA ILE A 43 13.48 2.69 -1.67
C ILE A 43 13.39 2.36 -3.17
N LEU A 44 12.20 1.98 -3.63
CA LEU A 44 11.90 1.75 -5.04
C LEU A 44 10.89 2.80 -5.50
N VAL A 45 11.37 3.80 -6.24
CA VAL A 45 10.51 4.78 -6.91
C VAL A 45 10.02 4.19 -8.22
N VAL A 46 8.71 4.22 -8.44
CA VAL A 46 8.07 3.71 -9.67
C VAL A 46 7.58 4.90 -10.48
N ASP A 47 8.39 5.32 -11.44
CA ASP A 47 8.14 6.54 -12.19
C ASP A 47 7.37 6.28 -13.50
N ASP A 48 6.22 6.92 -13.62
CA ASP A 48 5.32 6.82 -14.78
C ASP A 48 5.73 7.77 -15.92
N ASN A 49 7.04 7.83 -16.21
CA ASN A 49 7.63 8.71 -17.24
C ASN A 49 7.35 10.19 -16.98
N SER A 50 7.71 10.64 -15.79
CA SER A 50 7.53 12.03 -15.35
C SER A 50 8.34 13.00 -16.21
N PRO A 51 7.70 13.99 -16.85
CA PRO A 51 8.41 15.00 -17.67
C PRO A 51 9.15 16.06 -16.84
N ASP A 52 8.87 16.19 -15.55
CA ASP A 52 9.44 17.20 -14.63
C ASP A 52 10.84 16.85 -14.08
N GLY A 53 11.38 15.68 -14.45
CA GLY A 53 12.68 15.23 -13.98
C GLY A 53 12.67 14.45 -12.66
N THR A 54 11.51 14.07 -12.13
CA THR A 54 11.38 13.27 -10.90
C THR A 54 12.36 12.09 -10.86
N ALA A 55 12.40 11.26 -11.91
CA ALA A 55 13.28 10.09 -11.96
C ALA A 55 14.76 10.46 -11.87
N LYS A 56 15.20 11.52 -12.56
CA LYS A 56 16.61 11.99 -12.52
C LYS A 56 17.02 12.47 -11.12
N ILE A 57 16.11 13.10 -10.40
CA ILE A 57 16.38 13.50 -9.00
C ILE A 57 16.67 12.26 -8.17
N VAL A 58 15.84 11.23 -8.28
CA VAL A 58 16.02 9.98 -7.51
C VAL A 58 17.30 9.25 -7.87
N GLU A 59 17.63 9.16 -9.16
CA GLU A 59 18.88 8.58 -9.65
C GLU A 59 20.10 9.30 -9.06
N GLY A 60 20.04 10.64 -8.96
CA GLY A 60 21.10 11.45 -8.32
C GLY A 60 21.25 11.21 -6.81
N LEU A 61 20.21 10.68 -6.13
CA LEU A 61 20.27 10.38 -4.69
C LEU A 61 20.80 8.98 -4.40
N ALA A 62 20.90 8.08 -5.38
CA ALA A 62 21.22 6.68 -5.18
C ALA A 62 22.59 6.48 -4.50
N ASP A 63 23.62 7.22 -4.93
CA ASP A 63 24.98 7.11 -4.36
C ASP A 63 25.06 7.67 -2.94
N GLU A 64 24.27 8.71 -2.65
CA GLU A 64 24.29 9.36 -1.33
C GLU A 64 23.47 8.56 -0.30
N LEU A 65 22.24 8.15 -0.66
CA LEU A 65 21.32 7.53 0.28
C LEU A 65 21.49 6.00 0.36
N GLY A 66 22.11 5.36 -0.66
CA GLY A 66 22.21 3.90 -0.77
C GLY A 66 20.87 3.20 -0.83
N ASP A 67 20.80 2.04 -1.48
CA ASP A 67 19.60 1.20 -1.69
C ASP A 67 18.35 2.02 -2.12
N VAL A 68 18.56 2.93 -3.08
CA VAL A 68 17.52 3.72 -3.76
C VAL A 68 17.58 3.38 -5.24
N THR A 69 16.44 2.99 -5.82
CA THR A 69 16.35 2.60 -7.22
C THR A 69 15.12 3.19 -7.89
N VAL A 70 15.17 3.34 -9.22
CA VAL A 70 14.05 3.79 -10.04
C VAL A 70 13.60 2.67 -10.96
N LEU A 71 12.30 2.39 -10.96
CA LEU A 71 11.63 1.57 -11.98
C LEU A 71 10.94 2.52 -12.97
N HIS A 72 11.54 2.67 -14.15
CA HIS A 72 10.94 3.45 -15.23
C HIS A 72 9.81 2.71 -15.90
N ARG A 73 8.64 3.35 -15.99
CA ARG A 73 7.51 2.85 -16.74
C ARG A 73 7.27 3.70 -17.99
N PRO A 74 6.69 3.13 -19.06
CA PRO A 74 6.53 3.85 -20.33
C PRO A 74 5.58 5.04 -20.24
N GLY A 75 4.73 5.11 -19.22
CA GLY A 75 3.79 6.20 -18.99
C GLY A 75 2.71 5.86 -17.99
N LYS A 76 1.87 6.84 -17.69
CA LYS A 76 0.81 6.77 -16.69
C LYS A 76 -0.31 5.80 -17.10
N SER A 77 -0.53 4.77 -16.30
CA SER A 77 -1.57 3.76 -16.51
C SER A 77 -2.37 3.43 -15.23
N GLY A 78 -2.42 4.38 -14.30
CA GLY A 78 -3.13 4.26 -13.03
C GLY A 78 -2.26 3.81 -11.85
N LEU A 79 -2.70 4.21 -10.65
CA LEU A 79 -1.96 3.96 -9.40
C LEU A 79 -1.82 2.46 -9.09
N GLY A 80 -2.88 1.69 -9.31
CA GLY A 80 -2.84 0.24 -9.10
C GLY A 80 -1.85 -0.47 -10.03
N ALA A 81 -1.72 0.00 -11.27
CA ALA A 81 -0.73 -0.53 -12.21
C ALA A 81 0.70 -0.20 -11.78
N ALA A 82 0.96 1.01 -11.25
CA ALA A 82 2.25 1.39 -10.71
C ALA A 82 2.61 0.54 -9.47
N TYR A 83 1.68 0.37 -8.54
CA TYR A 83 1.89 -0.51 -7.38
C TYR A 83 2.14 -1.96 -7.79
N ARG A 84 1.38 -2.54 -8.73
CA ARG A 84 1.66 -3.91 -9.20
C ARG A 84 3.06 -4.06 -9.77
N ALA A 85 3.50 -3.10 -10.59
CA ALA A 85 4.85 -3.12 -11.16
C ALA A 85 5.93 -3.02 -10.07
N GLY A 86 5.77 -2.09 -9.12
CA GLY A 86 6.71 -1.92 -8.02
C GLY A 86 6.75 -3.11 -7.06
N LEU A 87 5.59 -3.67 -6.71
CA LEU A 87 5.49 -4.87 -5.86
C LEU A 87 6.20 -6.06 -6.54
N ARG A 88 5.97 -6.28 -7.84
CA ARG A 88 6.65 -7.34 -8.57
C ARG A 88 8.16 -7.13 -8.58
N ALA A 89 8.64 -5.95 -8.96
CA ALA A 89 10.07 -5.66 -9.00
C ALA A 89 10.74 -5.81 -7.62
N ALA A 90 10.09 -5.35 -6.54
CA ALA A 90 10.61 -5.52 -5.19
C ALA A 90 10.70 -7.00 -4.78
N ILE A 91 9.66 -7.79 -5.05
CA ILE A 91 9.64 -9.24 -4.75
C ILE A 91 10.70 -9.97 -5.54
N ASP A 92 10.85 -9.70 -6.83
CA ASP A 92 11.85 -10.32 -7.71
C ASP A 92 13.28 -9.96 -7.25
N ALA A 93 13.48 -8.78 -6.64
CA ALA A 93 14.72 -8.36 -6.00
C ALA A 93 14.92 -8.96 -4.59
N GLY A 94 14.01 -9.83 -4.11
CA GLY A 94 14.11 -10.54 -2.83
C GLY A 94 13.54 -9.77 -1.64
N ALA A 95 12.65 -8.80 -1.83
CA ALA A 95 11.95 -8.17 -0.72
C ALA A 95 11.01 -9.16 -0.02
N GLU A 96 11.11 -9.26 1.30
CA GLU A 96 10.22 -10.07 2.14
C GLU A 96 9.04 -9.24 2.66
N ILE A 97 9.24 -7.91 2.76
CA ILE A 97 8.20 -6.95 3.14
C ILE A 97 8.17 -5.81 2.13
N CYS A 98 7.00 -5.53 1.60
CA CYS A 98 6.74 -4.43 0.67
C CYS A 98 5.89 -3.35 1.37
N VAL A 99 6.39 -2.11 1.41
CA VAL A 99 5.68 -0.96 1.99
C VAL A 99 5.17 -0.08 0.85
N GLN A 100 3.88 0.22 0.82
CA GLN A 100 3.29 1.22 -0.08
C GLN A 100 3.23 2.56 0.63
N ILE A 101 3.74 3.61 -0.01
CA ILE A 101 3.66 4.99 0.47
C ILE A 101 3.54 5.95 -0.72
N ASP A 102 2.66 6.96 -0.60
CA ASP A 102 2.49 7.98 -1.64
C ASP A 102 3.60 9.06 -1.56
N ALA A 103 3.92 9.70 -2.70
CA ALA A 103 5.02 10.66 -2.80
C ALA A 103 4.73 12.06 -2.25
N ASP A 104 3.50 12.34 -1.82
CA ASP A 104 2.97 13.68 -1.53
C ASP A 104 2.96 14.09 -0.04
N PHE A 105 3.70 13.36 0.79
CA PHE A 105 3.75 13.56 2.24
C PHE A 105 2.39 13.48 2.97
N SER A 106 1.37 12.90 2.35
CA SER A 106 0.11 12.62 3.08
C SER A 106 0.29 11.55 4.16
N HIS A 107 1.35 10.76 4.07
CA HIS A 107 1.78 9.75 5.04
C HIS A 107 3.15 10.11 5.61
N ASP A 108 3.32 9.99 6.92
CA ASP A 108 4.58 10.29 7.59
C ASP A 108 5.54 9.08 7.47
N PRO A 109 6.73 9.22 6.84
CA PRO A 109 7.71 8.14 6.79
C PRO A 109 8.17 7.62 8.16
N ALA A 110 8.01 8.40 9.24
CA ALA A 110 8.31 7.97 10.60
C ALA A 110 7.44 6.79 11.08
N GLU A 111 6.31 6.54 10.42
CA GLU A 111 5.42 5.41 10.72
C GLU A 111 5.83 4.10 10.00
N ILE A 112 6.75 4.13 9.04
CA ILE A 112 7.22 2.94 8.31
C ILE A 112 7.73 1.85 9.26
N PRO A 113 8.58 2.14 10.26
CA PRO A 113 9.08 1.11 11.16
C PRO A 113 7.98 0.35 11.91
N ALA A 114 6.91 1.04 12.31
CA ALA A 114 5.79 0.40 13.01
C ALA A 114 5.02 -0.57 12.10
N LEU A 115 4.79 -0.19 10.83
CA LEU A 115 4.15 -1.05 9.83
C LEU A 115 5.03 -2.27 9.52
N VAL A 116 6.33 -2.08 9.29
CA VAL A 116 7.28 -3.16 9.01
C VAL A 116 7.35 -4.13 10.19
N SER A 117 7.53 -3.60 11.41
CA SER A 117 7.59 -4.41 12.63
C SER A 117 6.35 -5.28 12.81
N ALA A 118 5.14 -4.77 12.54
CA ALA A 118 3.93 -5.57 12.63
C ALA A 118 3.96 -6.78 11.67
N VAL A 119 4.46 -6.60 10.44
CA VAL A 119 4.60 -7.70 9.48
C VAL A 119 5.69 -8.68 9.92
N GLU A 120 6.80 -8.22 10.46
CA GLU A 120 7.86 -9.08 11.04
C GLU A 120 7.31 -9.96 12.15
N HIS A 121 6.40 -9.43 12.98
CA HIS A 121 5.75 -10.15 14.06
C HIS A 121 4.59 -11.06 13.62
N GLY A 122 4.44 -11.31 12.33
CA GLY A 122 3.62 -12.43 11.84
C GLY A 122 2.23 -12.06 11.29
N VAL A 123 1.95 -10.77 11.02
CA VAL A 123 0.79 -10.40 10.21
C VAL A 123 1.13 -10.43 8.73
N ASP A 124 0.12 -10.59 7.89
CA ASP A 124 0.25 -10.59 6.43
C ASP A 124 0.16 -9.18 5.86
N LEU A 125 -0.57 -8.29 6.55
CA LEU A 125 -0.83 -6.92 6.17
C LEU A 125 -0.92 -6.02 7.39
N ALA A 126 -0.11 -4.96 7.43
CA ALA A 126 -0.27 -3.83 8.34
C ALA A 126 -0.81 -2.63 7.54
N VAL A 127 -1.88 -1.99 8.03
CA VAL A 127 -2.55 -0.85 7.41
C VAL A 127 -2.37 0.37 8.30
N GLY A 128 -1.79 1.45 7.76
CA GLY A 128 -1.80 2.75 8.40
C GLY A 128 -3.21 3.33 8.36
N SER A 129 -3.91 3.31 9.50
CA SER A 129 -5.34 3.61 9.58
C SER A 129 -5.62 4.97 10.19
N ARG A 130 -6.50 5.72 9.54
CA ARG A 130 -7.03 7.02 9.99
C ARG A 130 -8.19 6.87 10.99
N TYR A 131 -8.75 5.66 11.12
CA TYR A 131 -10.06 5.44 11.74
C TYR A 131 -10.06 4.48 12.94
N VAL A 132 -8.91 4.02 13.36
CA VAL A 132 -8.71 3.34 14.64
C VAL A 132 -8.42 4.36 15.76
N PRO A 133 -8.55 3.97 17.05
CA PRO A 133 -8.15 4.85 18.16
C PRO A 133 -6.71 5.35 18.00
N GLY A 134 -6.52 6.67 18.05
CA GLY A 134 -5.24 7.34 17.80
C GLY A 134 -5.02 7.76 16.34
N GLY A 135 -5.79 7.26 15.38
CA GLY A 135 -5.71 7.69 13.98
C GLY A 135 -6.39 9.04 13.75
N LEU A 136 -5.78 9.87 12.90
CA LEU A 136 -6.23 11.23 12.65
C LEU A 136 -6.22 11.59 11.16
N THR A 137 -7.04 12.59 10.79
CA THR A 137 -6.98 13.29 9.50
C THR A 137 -6.84 14.79 9.77
N GLU A 138 -5.72 15.37 9.37
CA GLU A 138 -5.46 16.80 9.48
C GLU A 138 -5.94 17.56 8.24
N ASN A 139 -6.43 18.77 8.44
CA ASN A 139 -6.84 19.73 7.40
C ASN A 139 -7.95 19.25 6.45
N TRP A 140 -8.63 18.15 6.74
CA TRP A 140 -9.75 17.68 5.91
C TRP A 140 -11.06 18.42 6.25
N PRO A 141 -11.80 18.89 5.23
CA PRO A 141 -13.17 19.39 5.42
C PRO A 141 -14.06 18.30 6.05
N ARG A 142 -14.97 18.73 6.93
CA ARG A 142 -15.89 17.80 7.63
C ARG A 142 -16.65 16.87 6.68
N LYS A 143 -17.10 17.40 5.52
CA LYS A 143 -17.80 16.63 4.49
C LYS A 143 -16.93 15.50 3.90
N ARG A 144 -15.65 15.78 3.58
CA ARG A 144 -14.70 14.80 3.07
C ARG A 144 -14.43 13.70 4.10
N ARG A 145 -14.23 14.09 5.37
CA ARG A 145 -14.02 13.14 6.47
C ARG A 145 -15.23 12.21 6.65
N TRP A 146 -16.44 12.76 6.63
CA TRP A 146 -17.67 11.99 6.74
C TRP A 146 -17.83 11.02 5.57
N LEU A 147 -17.66 11.49 4.33
CA LEU A 147 -17.77 10.66 3.13
C LEU A 147 -16.75 9.51 3.13
N SER A 148 -15.50 9.79 3.51
CA SER A 148 -14.46 8.78 3.59
C SER A 148 -14.76 7.72 4.67
N ARG A 149 -15.21 8.13 5.86
CA ARG A 149 -15.64 7.18 6.91
C ARG A 149 -16.83 6.33 6.48
N TRP A 150 -17.80 6.96 5.83
CA TRP A 150 -18.97 6.24 5.32
C TRP A 150 -18.56 5.22 4.25
N GLY A 151 -17.73 5.61 3.28
CA GLY A 151 -17.25 4.73 2.22
C GLY A 151 -16.47 3.52 2.78
N ASN A 152 -15.63 3.74 3.79
CA ASN A 152 -14.91 2.65 4.46
C ASN A 152 -15.86 1.71 5.20
N ARG A 153 -16.84 2.23 5.96
CA ARG A 153 -17.85 1.42 6.63
C ARG A 153 -18.71 0.62 5.66
N TYR A 154 -19.07 1.24 4.54
CA TYR A 154 -19.81 0.57 3.48
C TYR A 154 -18.99 -0.60 2.91
N ALA A 155 -17.75 -0.37 2.48
CA ALA A 155 -16.90 -1.42 1.93
C ALA A 155 -16.67 -2.55 2.93
N SER A 156 -16.32 -2.22 4.17
CA SER A 156 -16.06 -3.20 5.23
C SER A 156 -17.33 -3.99 5.59
N GLY A 157 -18.47 -3.32 5.70
CA GLY A 157 -19.75 -3.99 6.04
C GLY A 157 -20.25 -4.91 4.94
N VAL A 158 -20.26 -4.44 3.69
CA VAL A 158 -20.75 -5.24 2.54
C VAL A 158 -19.85 -6.44 2.27
N LEU A 159 -18.53 -6.25 2.35
CA LEU A 159 -17.55 -7.31 2.08
C LEU A 159 -17.18 -8.14 3.31
N GLY A 160 -17.67 -7.77 4.49
CA GLY A 160 -17.33 -8.46 5.74
C GLY A 160 -15.84 -8.35 6.08
N LEU A 161 -15.25 -7.17 5.87
CA LEU A 161 -13.86 -6.90 6.21
C LEU A 161 -13.77 -6.43 7.67
N ALA A 162 -12.95 -7.09 8.47
CA ALA A 162 -12.73 -6.71 9.89
C ALA A 162 -11.67 -5.58 9.98
N ILE A 163 -11.84 -4.52 9.19
CA ILE A 163 -10.95 -3.35 9.21
C ILE A 163 -11.75 -2.04 9.10
N ASN A 164 -11.20 -0.95 9.64
CA ASN A 164 -11.84 0.36 9.65
C ASN A 164 -11.44 1.24 8.45
N ASP A 165 -10.24 1.01 7.87
CA ASP A 165 -9.69 1.81 6.78
C ASP A 165 -9.28 0.96 5.58
N ALA A 166 -10.28 0.43 4.86
CA ALA A 166 -10.08 -0.40 3.68
C ALA A 166 -9.46 0.37 2.49
N THR A 167 -9.54 1.71 2.50
CA THR A 167 -9.07 2.58 1.41
C THR A 167 -7.71 3.21 1.67
N ALA A 168 -7.09 2.97 2.84
CA ALA A 168 -5.77 3.52 3.14
C ALA A 168 -4.74 3.04 2.12
N GLY A 169 -3.88 3.95 1.65
CA GLY A 169 -2.78 3.67 0.72
C GLY A 169 -1.47 3.29 1.41
N PHE A 170 -1.30 3.67 2.67
CA PHE A 170 -0.10 3.39 3.44
C PHE A 170 -0.17 2.02 4.10
N ARG A 171 0.62 1.08 3.61
CA ARG A 171 0.50 -0.34 3.96
C ARG A 171 1.84 -1.03 3.93
N ALA A 172 2.03 -2.02 4.79
CA ALA A 172 3.12 -2.98 4.67
C ALA A 172 2.55 -4.39 4.49
N TYR A 173 3.09 -5.11 3.52
CA TYR A 173 2.66 -6.45 3.14
C TYR A 173 3.80 -7.45 3.29
N ARG A 174 3.49 -8.64 3.74
CA ARG A 174 4.36 -9.80 3.58
C ARG A 174 4.34 -10.25 2.11
N SER A 175 5.51 -10.41 1.50
CA SER A 175 5.63 -10.77 0.07
C SER A 175 4.95 -12.11 -0.26
N SER A 176 5.07 -13.12 0.60
CA SER A 176 4.38 -14.39 0.40
C SER A 176 2.85 -14.24 0.42
N ALA A 177 2.31 -13.35 1.26
CA ALA A 177 0.86 -13.08 1.27
C ALA A 177 0.39 -12.36 0.00
N LEU A 178 1.21 -11.48 -0.56
CA LEU A 178 0.93 -10.85 -1.85
C LEU A 178 0.79 -11.89 -2.97
N LEU A 179 1.69 -12.86 -3.00
CA LEU A 179 1.73 -13.92 -4.02
C LEU A 179 0.63 -14.96 -3.79
N ASP A 180 0.61 -15.57 -2.61
CA ASP A 180 -0.16 -16.77 -2.35
C ASP A 180 -1.62 -16.48 -1.99
N LYS A 181 -1.86 -15.44 -1.17
CA LYS A 181 -3.19 -15.11 -0.65
C LYS A 181 -3.91 -14.07 -1.48
N MET A 182 -3.21 -13.02 -1.91
CA MET A 182 -3.84 -11.91 -2.64
C MET A 182 -3.80 -12.10 -4.15
N GLN A 183 -2.80 -12.81 -4.68
CA GLN A 183 -2.56 -12.96 -6.11
C GLN A 183 -2.59 -11.58 -6.80
N PHE A 184 -1.80 -10.64 -6.24
CA PHE A 184 -1.91 -9.19 -6.48
C PHE A 184 -1.81 -8.81 -7.96
N GLU A 185 -1.12 -9.60 -8.78
CA GLU A 185 -0.97 -9.35 -10.21
C GLU A 185 -2.29 -9.47 -10.98
N THR A 186 -3.22 -10.28 -10.46
CA THR A 186 -4.54 -10.50 -11.07
C THR A 186 -5.59 -9.47 -10.65
N VAL A 187 -5.24 -8.56 -9.73
CA VAL A 187 -6.11 -7.46 -9.30
C VAL A 187 -6.30 -6.49 -10.46
N LYS A 188 -7.55 -6.27 -10.85
CA LYS A 188 -7.91 -5.40 -11.99
C LYS A 188 -8.32 -4.00 -11.57
N ALA A 189 -8.73 -3.84 -10.32
CA ALA A 189 -9.14 -2.56 -9.79
C ALA A 189 -7.98 -1.56 -9.77
N ASP A 190 -8.30 -0.27 -9.83
CA ASP A 190 -7.35 0.83 -9.75
C ASP A 190 -7.71 1.80 -8.62
N GLY A 191 -6.81 2.73 -8.30
CA GLY A 191 -7.02 3.73 -7.26
C GLY A 191 -7.42 3.11 -5.91
N TYR A 192 -8.46 3.64 -5.29
CA TYR A 192 -8.98 3.11 -4.01
C TYR A 192 -9.51 1.68 -4.12
N GLY A 193 -10.01 1.31 -5.30
CA GLY A 193 -10.49 -0.03 -5.58
C GLY A 193 -9.43 -1.09 -5.43
N PHE A 194 -8.21 -0.79 -5.84
CA PHE A 194 -7.06 -1.67 -5.68
C PHE A 194 -6.86 -2.07 -4.22
N GLN A 195 -6.87 -1.10 -3.30
CA GLN A 195 -6.66 -1.36 -1.88
C GLN A 195 -7.79 -2.21 -1.25
N VAL A 196 -9.03 -1.93 -1.63
CA VAL A 196 -10.20 -2.69 -1.15
C VAL A 196 -10.17 -4.12 -1.67
N GLU A 197 -9.88 -4.35 -2.96
CA GLU A 197 -9.80 -5.68 -3.55
C GLU A 197 -8.66 -6.50 -2.94
N MET A 198 -7.49 -5.90 -2.74
CA MET A 198 -6.34 -6.53 -2.06
C MET A 198 -6.71 -7.00 -0.65
N THR A 199 -7.33 -6.13 0.14
CA THR A 199 -7.80 -6.46 1.49
C THR A 199 -8.85 -7.57 1.47
N HIS A 200 -9.82 -7.48 0.56
CA HIS A 200 -10.87 -8.48 0.41
C HIS A 200 -10.30 -9.87 0.11
N ARG A 201 -9.36 -9.97 -0.84
CA ARG A 201 -8.70 -11.23 -1.19
C ARG A 201 -7.95 -11.82 0.00
N LEU A 202 -7.22 -10.97 0.75
CA LEU A 202 -6.49 -11.41 1.93
C LEU A 202 -7.42 -11.96 3.02
N VAL A 203 -8.51 -11.25 3.32
CA VAL A 203 -9.53 -11.71 4.29
C VAL A 203 -10.14 -13.04 3.86
N ARG A 204 -10.46 -13.20 2.57
CA ARG A 204 -11.02 -14.45 2.04
C ARG A 204 -10.04 -15.63 2.11
N ALA A 205 -8.76 -15.36 2.04
CA ALA A 205 -7.70 -16.37 2.19
C ALA A 205 -7.31 -16.62 3.66
N GLY A 206 -8.02 -16.03 4.63
CA GLY A 206 -7.72 -16.19 6.05
C GLY A 206 -6.43 -15.49 6.51
N GLY A 207 -6.03 -14.44 5.81
CA GLY A 207 -4.84 -13.67 6.17
C GLY A 207 -5.03 -12.80 7.40
N LYS A 208 -3.93 -12.52 8.09
CA LYS A 208 -3.89 -11.71 9.31
C LYS A 208 -3.64 -10.25 8.98
N ILE A 209 -4.51 -9.36 9.47
CA ILE A 209 -4.42 -7.90 9.24
C ILE A 209 -4.36 -7.20 10.60
N VAL A 210 -3.55 -6.15 10.67
CA VAL A 210 -3.56 -5.20 11.78
C VAL A 210 -3.68 -3.77 11.24
N GLU A 211 -4.39 -2.91 11.96
CA GLU A 211 -4.45 -1.48 11.71
C GLU A 211 -3.60 -0.73 12.72
N ILE A 212 -2.70 0.11 12.25
CA ILE A 212 -1.81 0.95 13.06
C ILE A 212 -2.31 2.39 12.92
N PRO A 213 -2.55 3.12 14.02
CA PRO A 213 -3.01 4.50 13.94
C PRO A 213 -1.94 5.38 13.28
N ILE A 214 -2.36 6.19 12.30
CA ILE A 214 -1.51 7.18 11.65
C ILE A 214 -2.19 8.55 11.61
N THR A 215 -1.39 9.60 11.43
CA THR A 215 -1.88 10.93 11.10
C THR A 215 -1.76 11.14 9.60
N PHE A 216 -2.91 11.22 8.92
CA PHE A 216 -2.98 11.56 7.51
C PHE A 216 -3.08 13.08 7.34
N ARG A 217 -2.14 13.68 6.61
CA ARG A 217 -2.14 15.12 6.29
C ARG A 217 -2.68 15.34 4.88
N ASP A 218 -3.40 16.45 4.66
CA ASP A 218 -3.75 16.81 3.28
C ASP A 218 -2.49 17.31 2.56
N ARG A 219 -2.43 17.05 1.26
CA ARG A 219 -1.28 17.44 0.40
C ARG A 219 -0.99 18.91 0.57
N THR A 220 0.29 19.26 0.67
CA THR A 220 0.75 20.65 0.72
C THR A 220 0.73 21.30 -0.66
N ALA A 221 0.80 20.51 -1.74
CA ALA A 221 0.75 20.96 -3.13
C ALA A 221 -0.08 19.98 -3.98
N GLY A 222 -0.77 20.50 -5.02
CA GLY A 222 -1.53 19.71 -5.98
C GLY A 222 -3.06 19.65 -5.72
N GLN A 223 -3.84 19.38 -6.77
CA GLN A 223 -5.30 19.26 -6.67
C GLN A 223 -5.70 17.84 -6.28
N SER A 224 -6.62 17.70 -5.33
CA SER A 224 -7.22 16.41 -4.97
C SER A 224 -7.98 15.82 -6.17
N LYS A 225 -7.57 14.62 -6.63
CA LYS A 225 -8.19 13.92 -7.76
C LYS A 225 -9.47 13.15 -7.38
N MET A 226 -10.08 13.43 -6.22
CA MET A 226 -11.38 12.82 -5.86
C MET A 226 -12.49 13.43 -6.73
N SER A 227 -12.76 12.80 -7.87
CA SER A 227 -13.95 13.08 -8.66
C SER A 227 -15.13 12.24 -8.15
N GLN A 228 -16.37 12.69 -8.39
CA GLN A 228 -17.58 11.92 -8.07
C GLN A 228 -17.59 10.53 -8.74
N ASN A 229 -16.94 10.42 -9.90
CA ASN A 229 -16.79 9.16 -10.63
C ASN A 229 -16.01 8.10 -9.84
N ILE A 230 -14.95 8.49 -9.12
CA ILE A 230 -14.12 7.57 -8.30
C ILE A 230 -14.96 6.96 -7.17
N VAL A 231 -15.84 7.74 -6.55
CA VAL A 231 -16.72 7.23 -5.49
C VAL A 231 -17.73 6.23 -6.04
N GLN A 232 -18.33 6.54 -7.20
CA GLN A 232 -19.27 5.63 -7.86
C GLN A 232 -18.59 4.33 -8.31
N GLU A 233 -17.42 4.41 -8.92
CA GLU A 233 -16.63 3.23 -9.31
C GLU A 233 -16.31 2.34 -8.12
N ALA A 234 -15.91 2.93 -6.99
CA ALA A 234 -15.62 2.19 -5.76
C ALA A 234 -16.88 1.48 -5.20
N LEU A 235 -18.04 2.13 -5.23
CA LEU A 235 -19.31 1.53 -4.79
C LEU A 235 -19.71 0.36 -5.66
N ILE A 236 -19.66 0.52 -7.00
CA ILE A 236 -19.98 -0.54 -7.97
C ILE A 236 -19.01 -1.72 -7.80
N MET A 237 -17.73 -1.45 -7.62
CA MET A 237 -16.72 -2.49 -7.42
C MET A 237 -17.00 -3.32 -6.15
N VAL A 238 -17.34 -2.67 -5.03
CA VAL A 238 -17.70 -3.36 -3.78
C VAL A 238 -18.89 -4.30 -3.99
N LEU A 239 -19.93 -3.84 -4.70
CA LEU A 239 -21.07 -4.68 -5.03
C LEU A 239 -20.68 -5.85 -5.93
N LYS A 240 -19.81 -5.61 -6.92
CA LYS A 240 -19.33 -6.66 -7.83
C LYS A 240 -18.56 -7.75 -7.06
N LEU A 241 -17.63 -7.37 -6.19
CA LEU A 241 -16.90 -8.31 -5.35
C LEU A 241 -17.84 -9.12 -4.45
N TRP A 242 -18.86 -8.49 -3.88
CA TRP A 242 -19.86 -9.17 -3.07
C TRP A 242 -20.70 -10.18 -3.87
N VAL A 243 -21.11 -9.84 -5.11
CA VAL A 243 -21.83 -10.77 -5.99
C VAL A 243 -20.95 -11.96 -6.36
N ASP A 244 -19.69 -11.72 -6.71
CA ASP A 244 -18.75 -12.77 -7.08
C ASP A 244 -18.47 -13.75 -5.91
N ASP A 245 -18.35 -13.22 -4.70
CA ASP A 245 -18.27 -14.04 -3.47
C ASP A 245 -19.48 -14.97 -3.28
N ARG A 246 -20.69 -14.44 -3.49
CA ARG A 246 -21.91 -15.23 -3.33
C ARG A 246 -22.03 -16.32 -4.40
N ARG A 247 -21.65 -16.02 -5.63
CA ARG A 247 -21.62 -16.99 -6.73
C ARG A 247 -20.61 -18.10 -6.46
N GLY A 248 -19.40 -17.76 -6.01
CA GLY A 248 -18.38 -18.74 -5.67
C GLY A 248 -18.79 -19.67 -4.51
N ARG A 249 -19.44 -19.13 -3.45
CA ARG A 249 -19.95 -19.96 -2.33
C ARG A 249 -21.07 -20.90 -2.79
N ARG A 250 -21.95 -20.45 -3.70
CA ARG A 250 -23.03 -21.29 -4.23
C ARG A 250 -22.48 -22.45 -5.05
N GLN A 251 -21.47 -22.20 -5.89
CA GLN A 251 -20.84 -23.24 -6.70
C GLN A 251 -20.14 -24.31 -5.84
N ARG A 252 -19.41 -23.90 -4.79
CA ARG A 252 -18.77 -24.84 -3.86
C ARG A 252 -19.77 -25.70 -3.10
N ARG A 253 -20.95 -25.18 -2.75
CA ARG A 253 -22.03 -25.96 -2.11
C ARG A 253 -22.64 -26.99 -3.05
N ILE A 254 -22.68 -26.73 -4.34
CA ILE A 254 -23.24 -27.67 -5.35
C ILE A 254 -22.24 -28.78 -5.67
N GLN A 255 -20.92 -28.50 -5.61
CA GLN A 255 -19.87 -29.47 -5.93
C GLN A 255 -19.42 -30.32 -4.73
N GLY A 256 -19.76 -29.95 -3.50
CA GLY A 256 -19.39 -30.64 -2.27
C GLY A 256 -20.55 -31.36 -1.57
N GLY A 257 -21.72 -31.46 -2.17
CA GLY A 257 -22.86 -32.31 -1.78
C GLY A 257 -23.09 -33.40 -2.79
#